data_b04e03a2c109b2b2d06e37eac5d63857
#
_entry.id   b04e03a2c109b2b2d06e37eac5d63857
#
_cell.length_a   1.000
_cell.length_b   1.000
_cell.length_c   1.000
_cell.angle_alpha   90.00
_cell.angle_beta   90.00
_cell.angle_gamma   90.00
#
_symmetry.space_group_name_H-M   'P 1'
#
loop_
_entity.id
_entity.type
_entity.pdbx_description
1 polymer ?
#
loop_
_entity_poly.entity_id
_entity_poly.type
_entity_poly.pdbx_seq_one_letter_code
_entity_poly.pdbx_strand_id
1 'polypeptide(L)'
;MKIFLTGANGYIGRNFLKRAAIKGHKIYAVTRKKNNKKIKNVSWLVGPIDKKWKELEKANVLLHLATVGGYEKFPKFKQCYEFNVIKSTNLILN
;
A
#
# COMPACT_ATOMS: atom_id res chain seq x y z
N MET A 1 -7.52 -9.42 -12.37
CA MET A 1 -6.56 -9.78 -11.28
C MET A 1 -6.87 -8.95 -10.04
N LYS A 2 -6.74 -9.51 -8.88
CA LYS A 2 -6.92 -8.81 -7.61
C LYS A 2 -5.54 -8.50 -7.03
N ILE A 3 -5.27 -7.22 -6.80
CA ILE A 3 -3.96 -6.73 -6.37
C ILE A 3 -4.10 -6.06 -5.00
N PHE A 4 -3.28 -6.48 -4.04
CA PHE A 4 -3.16 -5.80 -2.75
C PHE A 4 -1.97 -4.85 -2.83
N LEU A 5 -2.24 -3.55 -2.71
CA LEU A 5 -1.24 -2.49 -2.94
C LEU A 5 -0.97 -1.70 -1.68
N THR A 6 0.29 -1.55 -1.33
CA THR A 6 0.72 -0.56 -0.33
C THR A 6 1.47 0.57 -1.03
N GLY A 7 1.46 1.75 -0.44
CA GLY A 7 2.13 2.92 -1.04
C GLY A 7 1.34 3.56 -2.17
N ALA A 8 0.01 3.41 -2.17
CA ALA A 8 -0.85 3.90 -3.25
C ALA A 8 -0.83 5.43 -3.39
N ASN A 9 -0.53 6.17 -2.33
CA ASN A 9 -0.46 7.63 -2.35
C ASN A 9 0.93 8.16 -2.71
N GLY A 10 1.94 7.29 -2.84
CA GLY A 10 3.24 7.66 -3.35
C GLY A 10 3.23 7.85 -4.86
N TYR A 11 4.32 8.41 -5.40
CA TYR A 11 4.40 8.71 -6.85
C TYR A 11 4.21 7.45 -7.70
N ILE A 12 4.98 6.41 -7.46
CA ILE A 12 4.91 5.17 -8.23
C ILE A 12 3.57 4.46 -8.00
N GLY A 13 3.15 4.33 -6.74
CA GLY A 13 1.92 3.64 -6.39
C GLY A 13 0.69 4.29 -6.98
N ARG A 14 0.62 5.62 -6.96
CA ARG A 14 -0.50 6.37 -7.52
C ARG A 14 -0.62 6.18 -9.03
N ASN A 15 0.50 6.21 -9.75
CA ASN A 15 0.51 5.99 -11.19
C ASN A 15 0.14 4.55 -11.53
N PHE A 16 0.65 3.58 -10.80
CA PHE A 16 0.28 2.17 -10.95
C PHE A 16 -1.21 1.96 -10.72
N LEU A 17 -1.74 2.52 -9.63
CA LEU A 17 -3.15 2.40 -9.26
C LEU A 17 -4.07 2.83 -10.39
N LYS A 18 -3.82 3.99 -10.97
CA LYS A 18 -4.64 4.55 -12.05
C LYS A 18 -4.62 3.65 -13.27
N ARG A 19 -3.45 3.18 -13.69
CA ARG A 19 -3.31 2.35 -14.88
C ARG A 19 -3.93 0.97 -14.70
N ALA A 20 -3.71 0.35 -13.55
CA ALA A 20 -4.26 -0.97 -13.26
C ALA A 20 -5.80 -0.93 -13.15
N ALA A 21 -6.34 0.12 -12.55
CA ALA A 21 -7.79 0.29 -12.44
C ALA A 21 -8.46 0.47 -13.80
N ILE A 22 -7.84 1.24 -14.72
CA ILE A 22 -8.34 1.43 -16.09
C ILE A 22 -8.35 0.11 -16.84
N LYS A 23 -7.37 -0.75 -16.62
CA LYS A 23 -7.32 -2.08 -17.26
C LYS A 23 -8.27 -3.10 -16.64
N GLY A 24 -9.04 -2.71 -15.64
CA GLY A 24 -10.06 -3.57 -15.04
C GLY A 24 -9.59 -4.44 -13.90
N HIS A 25 -8.38 -4.26 -13.40
CA HIS A 25 -7.91 -4.97 -12.22
C HIS A 25 -8.56 -4.43 -10.96
N LYS A 26 -8.90 -5.31 -10.03
CA LYS A 26 -9.41 -4.94 -8.71
C LYS A 26 -8.23 -4.66 -7.79
N ILE A 27 -8.23 -3.49 -7.15
CA ILE A 27 -7.10 -3.08 -6.29
C ILE A 27 -7.59 -2.82 -4.88
N TYR A 28 -6.96 -3.46 -3.91
CA TYR A 28 -7.12 -3.19 -2.49
C TYR A 28 -5.95 -2.31 -2.08
N ALA A 29 -6.19 -1.01 -1.91
CA ALA A 29 -5.15 -0.02 -1.65
C ALA A 29 -5.12 0.38 -0.18
N VAL A 30 -4.07 -0.01 0.53
CA VAL A 30 -3.89 0.36 1.93
C VAL A 30 -3.36 1.78 2.03
N THR A 31 -3.97 2.57 2.91
CA THR A 31 -3.60 3.96 3.12
C THR A 31 -3.87 4.37 4.56
N ARG A 32 -3.11 5.35 5.07
CA ARG A 32 -3.42 6.01 6.33
C ARG A 32 -4.33 7.22 6.13
N LYS A 33 -4.47 7.68 4.90
CA LYS A 33 -5.28 8.84 4.56
C LYS A 33 -6.76 8.47 4.57
N LYS A 34 -7.58 9.20 5.31
CA LYS A 34 -9.02 8.89 5.45
C LYS A 34 -9.85 9.37 4.27
N ASN A 35 -9.48 10.47 3.65
CA ASN A 35 -10.25 11.06 2.55
C ASN A 35 -9.54 10.81 1.22
N ASN A 36 -9.83 9.69 0.60
CA ASN A 36 -9.24 9.32 -0.68
C ASN A 36 -10.24 9.50 -1.81
N LYS A 37 -9.73 9.90 -2.98
CA LYS A 37 -10.56 10.07 -4.16
C LYS A 37 -11.15 8.71 -4.58
N LYS A 38 -12.44 8.66 -4.79
CA LYS A 38 -13.12 7.45 -5.23
C LYS A 38 -12.70 7.11 -6.67
N ILE A 39 -12.17 5.91 -6.87
CA ILE A 39 -11.73 5.41 -8.18
C ILE A 39 -12.40 4.07 -8.43
N LYS A 40 -12.92 3.88 -9.63
CA LYS A 40 -13.54 2.60 -10.03
C LYS A 40 -12.52 1.47 -9.89
N ASN A 41 -12.96 0.33 -9.39
CA ASN A 41 -12.14 -0.88 -9.16
C ASN A 41 -11.13 -0.74 -8.01
N VAL A 42 -11.15 0.34 -7.26
CA VAL A 42 -10.26 0.54 -6.10
C VAL A 42 -11.07 0.53 -4.82
N SER A 43 -10.67 -0.32 -3.89
CA SER A 43 -11.16 -0.32 -2.51
C SER A 43 -10.06 0.22 -1.61
N TRP A 44 -10.33 1.37 -0.98
CA TRP A 44 -9.38 1.98 -0.06
C TRP A 44 -9.50 1.32 1.32
N LEU A 45 -8.38 0.80 1.82
CA LEU A 45 -8.30 0.17 3.13
C LEU A 45 -7.54 1.10 4.05
N VAL A 46 -8.25 1.75 4.96
CA VAL A 46 -7.65 2.75 5.86
C VAL A 46 -7.12 2.09 7.12
N GLY A 47 -5.82 2.16 7.34
CA GLY A 47 -5.18 1.59 8.50
C GLY A 47 -3.69 1.32 8.29
N PRO A 48 -3.01 0.75 9.29
CA PRO A 48 -1.59 0.41 9.17
C PRO A 48 -1.38 -0.79 8.26
N ILE A 49 -0.22 -0.85 7.60
CA ILE A 49 0.10 -1.94 6.66
C ILE A 49 0.21 -3.29 7.36
N ASP A 50 0.61 -3.30 8.61
CA ASP A 50 0.81 -4.54 9.38
C ASP A 50 -0.44 -5.06 10.08
N LYS A 51 -1.58 -4.44 9.84
CA LYS A 51 -2.86 -4.99 10.27
C LYS A 51 -3.15 -6.29 9.51
N LYS A 52 -3.82 -7.23 10.15
CA LYS A 52 -4.24 -8.47 9.49
C LYS A 52 -5.43 -8.19 8.57
N TRP A 53 -5.13 -7.94 7.30
CA TRP A 53 -6.13 -7.60 6.30
C TRP A 53 -6.72 -8.86 5.67
N LYS A 54 -8.05 -8.99 5.72
CA LYS A 54 -8.76 -10.11 5.06
C LYS A 54 -8.59 -10.05 3.55
N GLU A 55 -8.52 -8.86 2.99
CA GLU A 55 -8.37 -8.63 1.57
C GLU A 55 -7.04 -9.18 1.02
N LEU A 56 -6.01 -9.28 1.86
CA LEU A 56 -4.73 -9.84 1.45
C LEU A 56 -4.87 -11.31 1.04
N GLU A 57 -5.71 -12.07 1.74
CA GLU A 57 -5.95 -13.48 1.41
C GLU A 57 -6.69 -13.65 0.07
N LYS A 58 -7.48 -12.65 -0.31
CA LYS A 58 -8.25 -12.65 -1.55
C LYS A 58 -7.46 -12.20 -2.76
N ALA A 59 -6.31 -11.55 -2.54
CA ALA A 59 -5.51 -10.99 -3.63
C ALA A 59 -4.67 -12.06 -4.32
N ASN A 60 -4.48 -11.88 -5.62
CA ASN A 60 -3.58 -12.72 -6.41
C ASN A 60 -2.12 -12.26 -6.29
N VAL A 61 -1.92 -10.96 -6.06
CA VAL A 61 -0.60 -10.33 -6.03
C VAL A 61 -0.53 -9.33 -4.88
N LEU A 62 0.58 -9.32 -4.17
CA LEU A 62 0.94 -8.28 -3.22
C LEU A 62 2.01 -7.40 -3.85
N LEU A 63 1.69 -6.12 -4.06
CA LEU A 63 2.64 -5.12 -4.51
C LEU A 63 2.91 -4.14 -3.38
N HIS A 64 4.07 -4.27 -2.77
CA HIS A 64 4.44 -3.50 -1.58
C HIS A 64 5.39 -2.36 -1.96
N LEU A 65 4.83 -1.15 -2.11
CA LEU A 65 5.57 0.05 -2.47
C LEU A 65 5.71 1.05 -1.32
N ALA A 66 5.09 0.77 -0.18
CA ALA A 66 5.16 1.67 0.96
C ALA A 66 6.53 1.60 1.64
N THR A 67 7.18 2.73 1.74
CA THR A 67 8.45 2.89 2.45
C THR A 67 8.49 4.22 3.18
N VAL A 68 9.43 4.38 4.12
CA VAL A 68 9.69 5.63 4.83
C VAL A 68 11.13 6.05 4.56
N GLY A 69 11.32 7.35 4.35
CA GLY A 69 12.64 7.94 4.16
C GLY A 69 13.11 8.07 2.72
N GLY A 70 12.37 7.50 1.75
CA GLY A 70 12.77 7.54 0.35
C GLY A 70 12.81 8.93 -0.27
N TYR A 71 11.96 9.85 0.20
CA TYR A 71 11.87 11.22 -0.30
C TYR A 71 12.33 12.26 0.71
N GLU A 72 12.67 11.84 1.93
CA GLU A 72 13.13 12.75 2.98
C GLU A 72 14.63 12.99 2.84
N LYS A 73 15.03 14.26 2.96
CA LYS A 73 16.43 14.63 2.89
C LYS A 73 17.25 14.05 4.06
N PHE A 74 16.66 14.04 5.26
CA PHE A 74 17.30 13.53 6.48
C PHE A 74 16.31 12.65 7.24
N PRO A 75 16.03 11.43 6.78
CA PRO A 75 15.10 10.55 7.47
C PRO A 75 15.67 10.07 8.80
N LYS A 76 14.79 9.90 9.80
CA LYS A 76 15.18 9.36 11.10
C LYS A 76 15.38 7.84 10.97
N PHE A 77 16.53 7.34 11.38
CA PHE A 77 16.86 5.91 11.29
C PHE A 77 15.81 5.04 11.98
N LYS A 78 15.40 5.39 13.21
CA LYS A 78 14.41 4.62 13.95
C LYS A 78 13.09 4.49 13.19
N GLN A 79 12.62 5.60 12.59
CA GLN A 79 11.38 5.59 11.82
C GLN A 79 11.50 4.71 10.58
N CYS A 80 12.60 4.79 9.86
CA CYS A 80 12.85 3.96 8.68
C CYS A 80 12.92 2.48 9.05
N TYR A 81 13.61 2.14 10.13
CA TYR A 81 13.73 0.77 10.59
C TYR A 81 12.36 0.19 10.99
N GLU A 82 11.60 0.91 11.79
CA GLU A 82 10.29 0.44 12.24
C GLU A 82 9.33 0.20 11.08
N PHE A 83 9.30 1.10 10.11
CA PHE A 83 8.39 0.97 8.99
C PHE A 83 8.91 -0.01 7.93
N ASN A 84 10.14 0.19 7.45
CA ASN A 84 10.64 -0.56 6.31
C ASN A 84 11.04 -2.00 6.66
N VAL A 85 11.46 -2.26 7.89
CA VAL A 85 11.84 -3.59 8.33
C VAL A 85 10.74 -4.25 9.14
N ILE A 86 10.34 -3.66 10.26
CA ILE A 86 9.41 -4.31 11.19
C ILE A 86 8.00 -4.43 10.62
N LYS A 87 7.39 -3.31 10.23
CA LYS A 87 6.01 -3.33 9.72
C LYS A 87 5.90 -4.07 8.40
N SER A 88 6.87 -3.90 7.51
CA SER A 88 6.86 -4.59 6.23
C SER A 88 7.02 -6.10 6.41
N THR A 89 7.88 -6.54 7.33
CA THR A 89 8.02 -7.96 7.67
C THR A 89 6.70 -8.50 8.24
N ASN A 90 6.07 -7.78 9.15
CA ASN A 90 4.79 -8.20 9.71
C ASN A 90 3.69 -8.31 8.65
N LEU A 91 3.66 -7.40 7.69
CA LEU A 91 2.72 -7.48 6.57
C LEU A 91 2.88 -8.78 5.80
N ILE A 92 4.11 -9.15 5.48
CA ILE A 92 4.41 -10.36 4.69
C ILE A 92 4.08 -11.64 5.47
N LEU A 93 4.33 -11.64 6.78
CA LEU A 93 4.11 -12.81 7.63
C LEU A 93 2.65 -12.99 8.07
N ASN A 94 1.84 -11.97 7.93
CA ASN A 94 0.42 -12.05 8.33
C ASN A 94 -0.44 -12.85 7.32
#